data_1f9f32409ecef8dab58437fd5e685270
#
_entry.id   1f9f32409ecef8dab58437fd5e685270
#
_cell.length_a   1.000
_cell.length_b   1.000
_cell.length_c   1.000
_cell.angle_alpha   90.00
_cell.angle_beta   90.00
_cell.angle_gamma   90.00
#
_symmetry.space_group_name_H-M   'P 1'
#
loop_
_entity.id
_entity.type
_entity.pdbx_description
1 polymer ?
#
loop_
_entity_poly.entity_id
_entity_poly.type
_entity_poly.pdbx_seq_one_letter_code
_entity_poly.pdbx_strand_id
1 'polypeptide(L)'
;CVESAVSLGITHFRLTGGEPLCYPKIEELLCKIKQIKGVDSVHLTTNGVLLKEKAAQLKQAGIDSINVSLDTPDEKEYRVLTGGGKLSNVLDGIRKAAELEIPVKINAVLREQTDVCALAAFAEQNHVTLRFIEMMPIGFGKILPVDPKSKVLETLQERYGRYERIMQRK
;
A
#
# COMPACT_ATOMS: atom_id res chain seq x y z
N CYS A 1 19.16 -1.42 16.48
CA CYS A 1 17.69 -1.65 16.56
C CYS A 1 17.26 -2.91 15.81
N VAL A 2 17.53 -3.06 14.48
CA VAL A 2 17.09 -4.25 13.71
C VAL A 2 17.74 -5.53 14.25
N GLU A 3 19.05 -5.54 14.49
CA GLU A 3 19.77 -6.68 15.07
C GLU A 3 19.20 -7.09 16.44
N SER A 4 18.90 -6.11 17.30
CA SER A 4 18.26 -6.38 18.59
C SER A 4 16.85 -6.96 18.44
N ALA A 5 16.08 -6.50 17.44
CA ALA A 5 14.78 -7.07 17.14
C ALA A 5 14.87 -8.51 16.62
N VAL A 6 15.86 -8.79 15.78
CA VAL A 6 16.14 -10.15 15.29
C VAL A 6 16.52 -11.08 16.44
N SER A 7 17.34 -10.63 17.40
CA SER A 7 17.68 -11.46 18.57
C SER A 7 16.48 -11.80 19.47
N LEU A 8 15.39 -11.06 19.34
CA LEU A 8 14.09 -11.31 19.98
C LEU A 8 13.11 -12.13 19.10
N GLY A 9 13.56 -12.62 17.92
CA GLY A 9 12.77 -13.44 17.02
C GLY A 9 11.90 -12.64 16.03
N ILE A 10 12.09 -11.33 15.90
CA ILE A 10 11.39 -10.51 14.90
C ILE A 10 12.17 -10.59 13.59
N THR A 11 11.55 -11.15 12.53
CA THR A 11 12.21 -11.41 11.26
C THR A 11 11.63 -10.62 10.08
N HIS A 12 10.47 -9.97 10.27
CA HIS A 12 9.78 -9.20 9.25
C HIS A 12 9.75 -7.72 9.62
N PHE A 13 10.24 -6.87 8.74
CA PHE A 13 10.36 -5.44 8.97
C PHE A 13 9.56 -4.63 7.96
N ARG A 14 9.05 -3.48 8.41
CA ARG A 14 8.35 -2.54 7.53
C ARG A 14 8.89 -1.13 7.71
N LEU A 15 9.41 -0.59 6.61
CA LEU A 15 9.84 0.81 6.56
C LEU A 15 8.61 1.69 6.36
N THR A 16 8.42 2.61 7.26
CA THR A 16 7.34 3.60 7.28
C THR A 16 7.85 4.87 7.97
N GLY A 17 6.98 5.84 8.23
CA GLY A 17 7.35 7.06 8.92
C GLY A 17 6.45 8.20 8.45
N GLY A 18 6.98 9.39 8.16
CA GLY A 18 6.31 10.37 7.32
C GLY A 18 6.16 9.78 5.92
N GLU A 19 7.06 10.15 4.99
CA GLU A 19 7.16 9.44 3.71
C GLU A 19 8.57 8.83 3.57
N PRO A 20 8.70 7.48 3.61
CA PRO A 20 10.01 6.84 3.61
C PRO A 20 10.80 7.08 2.31
N LEU A 21 10.14 7.28 1.17
CA LEU A 21 10.82 7.55 -0.09
C LEU A 21 11.45 8.95 -0.14
N CYS A 22 11.11 9.84 0.79
CA CYS A 22 11.81 11.12 0.98
C CYS A 22 13.15 10.96 1.72
N TYR A 23 13.41 9.80 2.33
CA TYR A 23 14.70 9.55 2.95
C TYR A 23 15.78 9.34 1.88
N PRO A 24 16.84 10.18 1.80
CA PRO A 24 17.76 10.20 0.67
C PRO A 24 18.54 8.89 0.46
N LYS A 25 18.66 8.08 1.50
CA LYS A 25 19.45 6.84 1.51
C LYS A 25 18.59 5.62 1.83
N ILE A 26 17.34 5.61 1.38
CA ILE A 26 16.41 4.52 1.66
C ILE A 26 16.91 3.19 1.10
N GLU A 27 17.54 3.20 -0.06
CA GLU A 27 18.09 2.03 -0.71
C GLU A 27 19.27 1.44 0.07
N GLU A 28 20.19 2.31 0.54
CA GLU A 28 21.30 1.89 1.40
C GLU A 28 20.81 1.28 2.72
N LEU A 29 19.78 1.90 3.32
CA LEU A 29 19.16 1.40 4.54
C LEU A 29 18.53 0.03 4.31
N LEU A 30 17.79 -0.13 3.23
CA LEU A 30 17.17 -1.40 2.85
C LEU A 30 18.25 -2.50 2.65
N CYS A 31 19.29 -2.22 1.88
CA CYS A 31 20.41 -3.16 1.69
C CYS A 31 21.03 -3.59 3.02
N LYS A 32 21.31 -2.65 3.92
CA LYS A 32 21.87 -2.95 5.23
C LYS A 32 20.96 -3.84 6.08
N ILE A 33 19.65 -3.59 6.06
CA ILE A 33 18.68 -4.41 6.79
C ILE A 33 18.63 -5.82 6.21
N LYS A 34 18.59 -5.96 4.89
CA LYS A 34 18.57 -7.27 4.19
C LYS A 34 19.83 -8.11 4.43
N GLN A 35 20.95 -7.50 4.73
CA GLN A 35 22.21 -8.20 5.05
C GLN A 35 22.26 -8.75 6.48
N ILE A 36 21.37 -8.32 7.37
CA ILE A 36 21.33 -8.81 8.76
C ILE A 36 20.79 -10.24 8.76
N LYS A 37 21.61 -11.18 9.25
CA LYS A 37 21.22 -12.60 9.38
C LYS A 37 20.01 -12.72 10.31
N GLY A 38 18.95 -13.37 9.83
CA GLY A 38 17.67 -13.54 10.54
C GLY A 38 16.58 -12.55 10.10
N VAL A 39 16.86 -11.66 9.15
CA VAL A 39 15.83 -10.87 8.48
C VAL A 39 15.25 -11.67 7.31
N ASP A 40 13.99 -12.05 7.41
CA ASP A 40 13.29 -12.80 6.36
C ASP A 40 12.71 -11.85 5.29
N SER A 41 12.09 -10.76 5.69
CA SER A 41 11.51 -9.81 4.73
C SER A 41 11.56 -8.37 5.20
N VAL A 42 11.67 -7.46 4.19
CA VAL A 42 11.58 -6.02 4.40
C VAL A 42 10.53 -5.43 3.45
N HIS A 43 9.56 -4.76 4.02
CA HIS A 43 8.44 -4.14 3.31
C HIS A 43 8.51 -2.62 3.42
N LEU A 44 7.81 -1.92 2.54
CA LEU A 44 7.69 -0.46 2.54
C LEU A 44 6.21 -0.05 2.55
N THR A 45 5.89 1.05 3.25
CA THR A 45 4.60 1.73 3.11
C THR A 45 4.84 3.17 2.68
N THR A 46 4.24 3.59 1.57
CA THR A 46 4.49 4.89 0.93
C THR A 46 3.18 5.52 0.40
N ASN A 47 3.18 6.83 0.21
CA ASN A 47 2.14 7.52 -0.55
C ASN A 47 2.28 7.32 -2.08
N GLY A 48 3.37 6.71 -2.54
CA GLY A 48 3.61 6.34 -3.93
C GLY A 48 4.08 7.46 -4.86
N VAL A 49 4.14 8.71 -4.42
CA VAL A 49 4.46 9.87 -5.29
C VAL A 49 5.86 9.76 -5.92
N LEU A 50 6.84 9.27 -5.17
CA LEU A 50 8.23 9.08 -5.62
C LEU A 50 8.53 7.65 -6.08
N LEU A 51 7.52 6.77 -6.10
CA LEU A 51 7.74 5.35 -6.34
C LEU A 51 8.25 5.08 -7.77
N LYS A 52 7.77 5.82 -8.77
CA LYS A 52 8.22 5.67 -10.16
C LYS A 52 9.74 5.82 -10.30
N GLU A 53 10.30 6.81 -9.63
CA GLU A 53 11.72 7.14 -9.68
C GLU A 53 12.57 6.16 -8.87
N LYS A 54 12.01 5.63 -7.77
CA LYS A 54 12.71 4.80 -6.79
C LYS A 54 12.56 3.29 -7.01
N ALA A 55 11.57 2.84 -7.78
CA ALA A 55 11.20 1.43 -7.88
C ALA A 55 12.37 0.53 -8.32
N ALA A 56 13.16 0.96 -9.31
CA ALA A 56 14.29 0.16 -9.78
C ALA A 56 15.38 -0.03 -8.70
N GLN A 57 15.71 1.03 -7.99
CA GLN A 57 16.68 1.00 -6.89
C GLN A 57 16.16 0.16 -5.70
N LEU A 58 14.88 0.26 -5.37
CA LEU A 58 14.26 -0.57 -4.34
C LEU A 58 14.28 -2.06 -4.72
N LYS A 59 14.01 -2.40 -5.99
CA LYS A 59 14.12 -3.78 -6.48
C LYS A 59 15.53 -4.30 -6.33
N GLN A 60 16.53 -3.53 -6.77
CA GLN A 60 17.95 -3.90 -6.66
C GLN A 60 18.39 -4.05 -5.20
N ALA A 61 17.87 -3.22 -4.30
CA ALA A 61 18.13 -3.29 -2.86
C ALA A 61 17.41 -4.46 -2.16
N GLY A 62 16.56 -5.22 -2.87
CA GLY A 62 15.91 -6.43 -2.38
C GLY A 62 14.65 -6.19 -1.57
N ILE A 63 13.83 -5.18 -1.92
CA ILE A 63 12.51 -5.00 -1.31
C ILE A 63 11.60 -6.20 -1.58
N ASP A 64 10.91 -6.68 -0.56
CA ASP A 64 10.02 -7.85 -0.70
C ASP A 64 8.59 -7.48 -1.10
N SER A 65 8.07 -6.34 -0.65
CA SER A 65 6.80 -5.79 -1.16
C SER A 65 6.61 -4.32 -0.78
N ILE A 66 5.72 -3.65 -1.49
CA ILE A 66 5.38 -2.24 -1.26
C ILE A 66 3.88 -2.12 -1.02
N ASN A 67 3.51 -1.43 0.06
CA ASN A 67 2.14 -0.97 0.27
C ASN A 67 2.05 0.49 -0.19
N VAL A 68 1.12 0.79 -1.08
CA VAL A 68 0.84 2.16 -1.52
C VAL A 68 -0.49 2.61 -0.94
N SER A 69 -0.50 3.76 -0.28
CA SER A 69 -1.73 4.38 0.20
C SER A 69 -2.42 5.11 -0.96
N LEU A 70 -3.60 4.63 -1.36
CA LEU A 70 -4.38 5.22 -2.45
C LEU A 70 -5.88 5.03 -2.17
N ASP A 71 -6.55 6.09 -1.77
CA ASP A 71 -7.96 6.06 -1.34
C ASP A 71 -8.95 6.27 -2.49
N THR A 72 -8.48 6.78 -3.63
CA THR A 72 -9.31 7.02 -4.81
C THR A 72 -8.47 6.98 -6.10
N PRO A 73 -9.00 6.47 -7.21
CA PRO A 73 -8.38 6.58 -8.53
C PRO A 73 -8.90 7.80 -9.32
N ASP A 74 -9.73 8.66 -8.73
CA ASP A 74 -10.20 9.92 -9.33
C ASP A 74 -9.24 11.08 -9.06
N GLU A 75 -8.80 11.77 -10.11
CA GLU A 75 -7.82 12.87 -10.01
C GLU A 75 -8.33 14.05 -9.18
N LYS A 76 -9.63 14.40 -9.31
CA LYS A 76 -10.19 15.55 -8.61
C LYS A 76 -10.32 15.26 -7.12
N GLU A 77 -10.83 14.09 -6.79
CA GLU A 77 -10.95 13.64 -5.41
C GLU A 77 -9.56 13.47 -4.77
N TYR A 78 -8.62 12.84 -5.46
CA TYR A 78 -7.24 12.68 -4.99
C TYR A 78 -6.59 14.02 -4.67
N ARG A 79 -6.77 15.02 -5.54
CA ARG A 79 -6.23 16.36 -5.34
C ARG A 79 -6.81 17.04 -4.09
N VAL A 80 -8.10 16.85 -3.83
CA VAL A 80 -8.76 17.38 -2.61
C VAL A 80 -8.21 16.69 -1.37
N LEU A 81 -8.14 15.36 -1.38
CA LEU A 81 -7.70 14.57 -0.23
C LEU A 81 -6.24 14.81 0.15
N THR A 82 -5.39 15.03 -0.84
CA THR A 82 -3.94 15.19 -0.63
C THR A 82 -3.47 16.64 -0.56
N GLY A 83 -4.38 17.59 -0.68
CA GLY A 83 -4.03 19.02 -0.68
C GLY A 83 -3.27 19.47 -1.92
N GLY A 84 -3.53 18.88 -3.09
CA GLY A 84 -2.96 19.29 -4.37
C GLY A 84 -2.03 18.28 -5.04
N GLY A 85 -1.98 17.04 -4.54
CA GLY A 85 -1.19 15.96 -5.13
C GLY A 85 -1.59 15.65 -6.58
N LYS A 86 -0.66 15.05 -7.33
CA LYS A 86 -0.90 14.54 -8.69
C LYS A 86 -1.07 13.04 -8.65
N LEU A 87 -2.27 12.55 -8.92
CA LEU A 87 -2.59 11.11 -8.93
C LEU A 87 -1.74 10.34 -9.96
N SER A 88 -1.49 10.93 -11.13
CA SER A 88 -0.68 10.31 -12.17
C SER A 88 0.68 9.81 -11.68
N ASN A 89 1.34 10.54 -10.78
CA ASN A 89 2.64 10.13 -10.22
C ASN A 89 2.51 8.80 -9.45
N VAL A 90 1.44 8.65 -8.68
CA VAL A 90 1.17 7.45 -7.86
C VAL A 90 0.82 6.27 -8.76
N LEU A 91 -0.07 6.47 -9.73
CA LEU A 91 -0.49 5.42 -10.67
C LEU A 91 0.71 4.92 -11.50
N ASP A 92 1.54 5.84 -11.99
CA ASP A 92 2.77 5.50 -12.72
C ASP A 92 3.76 4.76 -11.81
N GLY A 93 3.87 5.15 -10.55
CA GLY A 93 4.70 4.47 -9.56
C GLY A 93 4.26 3.03 -9.31
N ILE A 94 2.96 2.79 -9.17
CA ILE A 94 2.38 1.45 -9.01
C ILE A 94 2.66 0.60 -10.25
N ARG A 95 2.39 1.13 -11.45
CA ARG A 95 2.67 0.42 -12.71
C ARG A 95 4.13 0.06 -12.83
N LYS A 96 5.02 1.02 -12.54
CA LYS A 96 6.48 0.80 -12.62
C LYS A 96 6.95 -0.28 -11.64
N ALA A 97 6.43 -0.30 -10.44
CA ALA A 97 6.76 -1.34 -9.47
C ALA A 97 6.24 -2.72 -9.92
N ALA A 98 5.02 -2.79 -10.47
CA ALA A 98 4.46 -4.02 -11.02
C ALA A 98 5.26 -4.54 -12.24
N GLU A 99 5.65 -3.66 -13.17
CA GLU A 99 6.55 -4.01 -14.30
C GLU A 99 7.88 -4.61 -13.86
N LEU A 100 8.39 -4.17 -12.71
CA LEU A 100 9.62 -4.68 -12.10
C LEU A 100 9.39 -5.93 -11.23
N GLU A 101 8.18 -6.48 -11.28
CA GLU A 101 7.79 -7.65 -10.48
C GLU A 101 8.01 -7.44 -8.96
N ILE A 102 7.80 -6.22 -8.48
CA ILE A 102 7.72 -5.95 -7.04
C ILE A 102 6.27 -6.20 -6.61
N PRO A 103 6.01 -7.07 -5.63
CA PRO A 103 4.66 -7.26 -5.11
C PRO A 103 4.10 -5.96 -4.53
N VAL A 104 3.07 -5.40 -5.16
CA VAL A 104 2.41 -4.17 -4.72
C VAL A 104 1.06 -4.49 -4.10
N LYS A 105 0.75 -3.80 -3.00
CA LYS A 105 -0.56 -3.81 -2.36
C LYS A 105 -1.06 -2.37 -2.22
N ILE A 106 -2.24 -2.10 -2.73
CA ILE A 106 -2.92 -0.81 -2.51
C ILE A 106 -3.70 -0.90 -1.21
N ASN A 107 -3.49 0.04 -0.32
CA ASN A 107 -4.27 0.23 0.89
C ASN A 107 -5.21 1.43 0.68
N ALA A 108 -6.51 1.19 0.71
CA ALA A 108 -7.54 2.21 0.57
C ALA A 108 -8.38 2.27 1.84
N VAL A 109 -8.43 3.44 2.49
CA VAL A 109 -9.29 3.67 3.64
C VAL A 109 -10.72 3.89 3.16
N LEU A 110 -11.64 3.09 3.67
CA LEU A 110 -13.05 3.18 3.32
C LEU A 110 -13.68 4.44 3.89
N ARG A 111 -14.29 5.22 3.02
CA ARG A 111 -15.11 6.39 3.31
C ARG A 111 -16.44 6.22 2.58
N GLU A 112 -17.47 6.96 2.98
CA GLU A 112 -18.80 6.89 2.36
C GLU A 112 -18.78 7.07 0.83
N GLN A 113 -17.83 7.88 0.33
CA GLN A 113 -17.72 8.23 -1.09
C GLN A 113 -16.66 7.40 -1.84
N THR A 114 -16.05 6.39 -1.20
CA THR A 114 -15.02 5.57 -1.84
C THR A 114 -15.58 4.79 -3.03
N ASP A 115 -15.07 5.03 -4.22
CA ASP A 115 -15.40 4.23 -5.40
C ASP A 115 -14.65 2.88 -5.37
N VAL A 116 -15.28 1.93 -4.69
CA VAL A 116 -14.76 0.56 -4.51
C VAL A 116 -14.55 -0.14 -5.85
N CYS A 117 -15.46 0.09 -6.81
CA CYS A 117 -15.40 -0.54 -8.12
C CYS A 117 -14.26 0.01 -8.99
N ALA A 118 -14.02 1.31 -8.95
CA ALA A 118 -12.92 1.92 -9.70
C ALA A 118 -11.55 1.50 -9.13
N LEU A 119 -11.42 1.43 -7.80
CA LEU A 119 -10.21 0.92 -7.16
C LEU A 119 -9.96 -0.56 -7.49
N ALA A 120 -11.01 -1.40 -7.46
CA ALA A 120 -10.89 -2.81 -7.81
C ALA A 120 -10.50 -3.01 -9.28
N ALA A 121 -11.14 -2.27 -10.21
CA ALA A 121 -10.79 -2.31 -11.63
C ALA A 121 -9.35 -1.87 -11.89
N PHE A 122 -8.87 -0.81 -11.20
CA PHE A 122 -7.48 -0.37 -11.30
C PHE A 122 -6.50 -1.45 -10.79
N ALA A 123 -6.82 -2.07 -9.66
CA ALA A 123 -5.97 -3.12 -9.10
C ALA A 123 -5.89 -4.35 -10.00
N GLU A 124 -7.01 -4.78 -10.58
CA GLU A 124 -7.10 -5.88 -11.53
C GLU A 124 -6.28 -5.60 -12.79
N GLN A 125 -6.46 -4.42 -13.42
CA GLN A 125 -5.74 -4.02 -14.63
C GLN A 125 -4.22 -3.98 -14.45
N ASN A 126 -3.74 -3.72 -13.23
CA ASN A 126 -2.32 -3.60 -12.93
C ASN A 126 -1.76 -4.82 -12.16
N HIS A 127 -2.56 -5.88 -12.00
CA HIS A 127 -2.19 -7.14 -11.31
C HIS A 127 -1.62 -6.90 -9.90
N VAL A 128 -2.23 -5.95 -9.15
CA VAL A 128 -1.83 -5.62 -7.78
C VAL A 128 -2.92 -5.99 -6.78
N THR A 129 -2.53 -6.25 -5.55
CA THR A 129 -3.50 -6.57 -4.49
C THR A 129 -4.14 -5.29 -3.97
N LEU A 130 -5.48 -5.28 -3.83
CA LEU A 130 -6.22 -4.22 -3.17
C LEU A 130 -6.64 -4.66 -1.77
N ARG A 131 -6.48 -3.76 -0.81
CA ARG A 131 -6.96 -3.91 0.57
C ARG A 131 -7.82 -2.71 0.94
N PHE A 132 -9.02 -2.98 1.34
CA PHE A 132 -9.85 -1.98 2.00
C PHE A 132 -9.61 -1.99 3.50
N ILE A 133 -9.40 -0.82 4.07
CA ILE A 133 -9.14 -0.61 5.48
C ILE A 133 -10.32 0.14 6.09
N GLU A 134 -10.97 -0.45 7.07
CA GLU A 134 -12.01 0.22 7.83
C GLU A 134 -11.42 1.38 8.63
N MET A 135 -12.08 2.53 8.59
CA MET A 135 -11.64 3.69 9.37
C MET A 135 -11.83 3.42 10.86
N MET A 136 -10.77 3.58 11.63
CA MET A 136 -10.85 3.42 13.07
C MET A 136 -11.62 4.60 13.69
N PRO A 137 -12.56 4.36 14.64
CA PRO A 137 -13.35 5.41 15.26
C PRO A 137 -12.57 6.16 16.36
N ILE A 138 -11.37 6.66 16.03
CA ILE A 138 -10.51 7.45 16.91
C ILE A 138 -10.20 8.82 16.31
N GLY A 139 -10.05 9.85 17.14
CA GLY A 139 -9.81 11.22 16.66
C GLY A 139 -10.89 11.68 15.69
N PHE A 140 -10.49 12.22 14.54
CA PHE A 140 -11.39 12.64 13.47
C PHE A 140 -12.19 11.47 12.85
N GLY A 141 -11.71 10.24 12.94
CA GLY A 141 -12.44 9.06 12.44
C GLY A 141 -13.77 8.80 13.15
N LYS A 142 -14.00 9.40 14.34
CA LYS A 142 -15.30 9.29 15.06
C LYS A 142 -16.45 10.03 14.39
N ILE A 143 -16.14 11.04 13.61
CA ILE A 143 -17.13 11.97 13.02
C ILE A 143 -17.24 11.83 11.50
N LEU A 144 -16.36 11.05 10.88
CA LEU A 144 -16.40 10.83 9.44
C LEU A 144 -17.35 9.68 9.11
N PRO A 145 -18.25 9.85 8.13
CA PRO A 145 -19.09 8.77 7.66
C PRO A 145 -18.23 7.68 7.01
N VAL A 146 -18.50 6.44 7.39
CA VAL A 146 -17.78 5.24 6.92
C VAL A 146 -18.74 4.37 6.14
N ASP A 147 -18.31 3.84 5.01
CA ASP A 147 -19.08 2.84 4.28
C ASP A 147 -19.04 1.50 5.02
N PRO A 148 -20.19 0.90 5.36
CA PRO A 148 -20.20 -0.39 6.04
C PRO A 148 -19.52 -1.46 5.19
N LYS A 149 -18.71 -2.30 5.83
CA LYS A 149 -18.06 -3.45 5.18
C LYS A 149 -19.02 -4.33 4.38
N SER A 150 -20.24 -4.51 4.87
CA SER A 150 -21.29 -5.26 4.19
C SER A 150 -21.60 -4.67 2.82
N LYS A 151 -21.77 -3.35 2.73
CA LYS A 151 -22.06 -2.65 1.48
C LYS A 151 -20.91 -2.79 0.46
N VAL A 152 -19.67 -2.70 0.91
CA VAL A 152 -18.48 -2.92 0.05
C VAL A 152 -18.48 -4.34 -0.52
N LEU A 153 -18.74 -5.34 0.32
CA LEU A 153 -18.80 -6.74 -0.12
C LEU A 153 -19.95 -6.98 -1.09
N GLU A 154 -21.13 -6.44 -0.83
CA GLU A 154 -22.29 -6.51 -1.73
C GLU A 154 -21.96 -5.90 -3.10
N THR A 155 -21.41 -4.67 -3.12
CA THR A 155 -21.01 -3.97 -4.36
C THR A 155 -19.98 -4.78 -5.17
N LEU A 156 -18.98 -5.37 -4.51
CA LEU A 156 -17.99 -6.20 -5.18
C LEU A 156 -18.59 -7.52 -5.68
N GLN A 157 -19.52 -8.12 -4.92
CA GLN A 157 -20.18 -9.35 -5.30
C GLN A 157 -21.11 -9.16 -6.50
N GLU A 158 -21.82 -8.04 -6.57
CA GLU A 158 -22.65 -7.68 -7.75
C GLU A 158 -21.81 -7.55 -9.02
N ARG A 159 -20.62 -6.98 -8.92
CA ARG A 159 -19.74 -6.74 -10.08
C ARG A 159 -18.90 -7.94 -10.48
N TYR A 160 -18.34 -8.67 -9.51
CA TYR A 160 -17.36 -9.74 -9.72
C TYR A 160 -17.90 -11.15 -9.43
N GLY A 161 -19.14 -11.27 -8.97
CA GLY A 161 -19.74 -12.55 -8.61
C GLY A 161 -19.35 -13.00 -7.20
N ARG A 162 -19.50 -14.31 -6.94
CA ARG A 162 -19.20 -14.87 -5.62
C ARG A 162 -17.71 -14.78 -5.30
N TYR A 163 -17.40 -14.36 -4.08
CA TYR A 163 -16.03 -14.36 -3.55
C TYR A 163 -15.76 -15.64 -2.74
N GLU A 164 -14.51 -16.08 -2.75
CA GLU A 164 -14.02 -17.12 -1.84
C GLU A 164 -13.30 -16.47 -0.65
N ARG A 165 -13.65 -16.94 0.55
CA ARG A 165 -12.96 -16.52 1.75
C ARG A 165 -11.69 -17.33 1.93
N ILE A 166 -10.55 -16.74 1.59
CA ILE A 166 -9.25 -17.35 1.85
C ILE A 166 -8.85 -17.07 3.30
N MET A 167 -8.83 -18.12 4.13
CA MET A 167 -8.29 -18.00 5.49
C MET A 167 -6.76 -18.04 5.39
N GLN A 168 -6.10 -16.91 5.56
CA GLN A 168 -4.66 -16.91 5.76
C GLN A 168 -4.37 -17.58 7.12
N ARG A 169 -3.63 -18.68 7.12
CA ARG A 169 -3.08 -19.23 8.35
C ARG A 169 -2.15 -18.18 8.96
N LYS A 170 -2.37 -17.87 10.24
CA LYS A 170 -1.51 -16.99 11.03
C LYS A 170 -0.12 -17.58 11.16
#